data_fa79c6408c0139c3f51ad8033fbf2eec
#
_entry.id   fa79c6408c0139c3f51ad8033fbf2eec
#
_cell.length_a   1.000
_cell.length_b   1.000
_cell.length_c   1.000
_cell.angle_alpha   90.00
_cell.angle_beta   90.00
_cell.angle_gamma   90.00
#
_symmetry.space_group_name_H-M   'P 1'
#
loop_
_entity.id
_entity.type
_entity.pdbx_description
1 polymer ?
#
loop_
_entity_poly.entity_id
_entity_poly.type
_entity_poly.pdbx_seq_one_letter_code
_entity_poly.pdbx_strand_id
1 'polypeptide(L)'
;MHRFAGIMAAPCSRLDPIDAMTQQYPTIAECVGNTPLVRLQRLPGTTSNTLLVKLEGNNPAGSVKDRPALSMIARAELRGDIQPGDTLIEATSGNTGIALAMAAAIKGYQMILIMPDNSSAERKAAMTAYGAELILVSKEEGMEGARDLALAMQAEGRGKVLDQFANGDNPVAHYTSTGPEIWRQTGGQITHFISSMGTTGTIMGVSRYLKEQNPAVQIVGLQPMEGAAIPGIRRWPQEYLPKIFESERVDRIVDMGQAEAEDVMRRMAREEGIFCGVSSGGAVAAMLRLSRELENAVLVAIICDRGDRYLSTGVYDAVAR
;
A
#
# COMPACT_ATOMS: atom_id res chain seq x y z
N MET A 1 63.58 24.89 -23.87
CA MET A 1 62.49 25.71 -23.32
C MET A 1 61.19 24.96 -23.50
N HIS A 2 60.77 24.17 -22.51
CA HIS A 2 59.45 23.59 -22.48
C HIS A 2 58.82 23.92 -21.12
N ARG A 3 57.76 24.70 -21.14
CA ARG A 3 56.96 25.07 -19.95
C ARG A 3 56.03 23.92 -19.61
N PHE A 4 56.19 23.38 -18.44
CA PHE A 4 55.17 22.49 -17.81
C PHE A 4 54.03 23.36 -17.25
N ALA A 5 52.83 23.18 -17.80
CA ALA A 5 51.61 23.77 -17.25
C ALA A 5 51.16 22.87 -16.08
N GLY A 6 51.10 23.48 -14.89
CA GLY A 6 50.60 22.79 -13.69
C GLY A 6 49.09 22.59 -13.78
N ILE A 7 48.64 21.34 -13.60
CA ILE A 7 47.25 20.97 -13.38
C ILE A 7 46.93 21.32 -11.93
N MET A 8 46.15 22.38 -11.74
CA MET A 8 45.55 22.67 -10.42
C MET A 8 44.50 21.63 -10.13
N ALA A 9 44.71 20.79 -9.13
CA ALA A 9 43.69 19.90 -8.56
C ALA A 9 42.63 20.78 -7.89
N ALA A 10 41.38 20.54 -8.26
CA ALA A 10 40.20 21.15 -7.59
C ALA A 10 40.18 20.72 -6.10
N PRO A 11 39.81 21.60 -5.17
CA PRO A 11 39.76 21.25 -3.78
C PRO A 11 38.64 20.20 -3.58
N CYS A 12 39.04 19.04 -3.06
CA CYS A 12 38.15 18.00 -2.55
C CYS A 12 37.36 18.66 -1.37
N SER A 13 36.12 19.01 -1.59
CA SER A 13 35.23 19.48 -0.52
C SER A 13 35.07 18.35 0.49
N ARG A 14 35.73 18.47 1.64
CA ARG A 14 35.48 17.60 2.78
C ARG A 14 34.04 17.88 3.23
N LEU A 15 33.17 16.87 3.11
CA LEU A 15 31.85 16.92 3.74
C LEU A 15 32.05 17.16 5.25
N ASP A 16 31.21 18.01 5.83
CA ASP A 16 31.21 18.23 7.27
C ASP A 16 31.02 16.89 7.99
N PRO A 17 31.70 16.64 9.12
CA PRO A 17 31.54 15.40 9.88
C PRO A 17 30.07 15.10 10.27
N ILE A 18 29.25 16.12 10.43
CA ILE A 18 27.79 16.00 10.70
C ILE A 18 27.07 15.46 9.46
N ASP A 19 27.40 15.95 8.26
CA ASP A 19 26.81 15.45 7.00
C ASP A 19 27.22 14.00 6.69
N ALA A 20 28.47 13.63 7.01
CA ALA A 20 28.94 12.26 6.85
C ALA A 20 28.26 11.29 7.84
N MET A 21 27.92 11.72 9.05
CA MET A 21 27.17 10.92 10.03
C MET A 21 25.70 10.79 9.67
N THR A 22 25.06 11.84 9.12
CA THR A 22 23.63 11.81 8.71
C THR A 22 23.40 10.90 7.51
N GLN A 23 24.39 10.71 6.63
CA GLN A 23 24.32 9.73 5.53
C GLN A 23 24.42 8.26 5.97
N GLN A 24 24.83 7.99 7.21
CA GLN A 24 25.04 6.62 7.71
C GLN A 24 23.74 5.96 8.20
N TYR A 25 22.74 6.73 8.60
CA TYR A 25 21.51 6.22 9.20
C TYR A 25 20.27 6.69 8.43
N PRO A 26 19.35 5.77 8.08
CA PRO A 26 18.16 6.13 7.34
C PRO A 26 17.16 6.91 8.22
N THR A 27 16.47 7.85 7.61
CA THR A 27 15.28 8.47 8.19
C THR A 27 14.10 7.50 8.13
N ILE A 28 13.03 7.78 8.89
CA ILE A 28 11.84 6.93 8.87
C ILE A 28 11.18 6.89 7.49
N ALA A 29 11.26 7.94 6.68
CA ALA A 29 10.76 7.96 5.31
C ALA A 29 11.54 6.98 4.39
N GLU A 30 12.84 6.85 4.59
CA GLU A 30 13.71 5.93 3.83
C GLU A 30 13.53 4.46 4.26
N CYS A 31 12.89 4.23 5.40
CA CYS A 31 12.50 2.90 5.85
C CYS A 31 11.19 2.41 5.19
N VAL A 32 10.50 3.23 4.40
CA VAL A 32 9.34 2.79 3.63
C VAL A 32 9.80 2.01 2.42
N GLY A 33 9.29 0.79 2.30
CA GLY A 33 9.73 -0.14 1.25
C GLY A 33 10.75 -1.16 1.74
N ASN A 34 11.42 -1.82 0.80
CA ASN A 34 12.30 -2.96 1.05
C ASN A 34 11.72 -4.01 2.00
N THR A 35 10.41 -4.18 1.93
CA THR A 35 9.66 -5.12 2.78
C THR A 35 10.07 -6.55 2.49
N PRO A 36 10.02 -7.46 3.49
CA PRO A 36 10.35 -8.86 3.27
C PRO A 36 9.44 -9.54 2.26
N LEU A 37 9.99 -10.44 1.46
CA LEU A 37 9.28 -11.44 0.67
C LEU A 37 9.56 -12.79 1.31
N VAL A 38 8.51 -13.46 1.84
CA VAL A 38 8.67 -14.71 2.58
C VAL A 38 7.89 -15.86 1.94
N ARG A 39 8.39 -17.09 2.08
CA ARG A 39 7.75 -18.29 1.57
C ARG A 39 6.78 -18.88 2.59
N LEU A 40 5.56 -19.19 2.17
CA LEU A 40 4.62 -20.00 2.96
C LEU A 40 5.09 -21.45 3.05
N GLN A 41 4.92 -22.07 4.22
CA GLN A 41 5.46 -23.41 4.49
C GLN A 41 4.40 -24.46 4.74
N ARG A 42 3.32 -24.10 5.43
CA ARG A 42 2.28 -25.06 5.90
C ARG A 42 0.98 -24.95 5.11
N LEU A 43 0.51 -23.74 4.84
CA LEU A 43 -0.75 -23.50 4.11
C LEU A 43 -0.79 -24.09 2.70
N PRO A 44 0.30 -24.07 1.92
CA PRO A 44 0.29 -24.65 0.57
C PRO A 44 0.11 -26.17 0.54
N GLY A 45 0.45 -26.88 1.63
CA GLY A 45 0.51 -28.34 1.62
C GLY A 45 1.57 -28.86 0.64
N THR A 46 1.30 -30.03 0.03
CA THR A 46 2.19 -30.61 -0.98
C THR A 46 1.90 -29.99 -2.35
N THR A 47 2.89 -29.27 -2.90
CA THR A 47 2.82 -28.62 -4.21
C THR A 47 4.20 -28.49 -4.81
N SER A 48 4.30 -28.45 -6.16
CA SER A 48 5.53 -28.07 -6.87
C SER A 48 5.70 -26.55 -7.00
N ASN A 49 4.71 -25.75 -6.57
CA ASN A 49 4.72 -24.30 -6.69
C ASN A 49 5.43 -23.64 -5.50
N THR A 50 6.01 -22.47 -5.73
CA THR A 50 6.57 -21.62 -4.70
C THR A 50 5.59 -20.48 -4.40
N LEU A 51 5.03 -20.45 -3.20
CA LEU A 51 4.07 -19.42 -2.75
C LEU A 51 4.76 -18.44 -1.83
N LEU A 52 4.82 -17.19 -2.28
CA LEU A 52 5.51 -16.09 -1.61
C LEU A 52 4.52 -15.00 -1.21
N VAL A 53 4.78 -14.34 -0.09
CA VAL A 53 3.99 -13.21 0.38
C VAL A 53 4.89 -12.00 0.67
N LYS A 54 4.50 -10.84 0.13
CA LYS A 54 5.19 -9.55 0.31
C LYS A 54 4.61 -8.84 1.53
N LEU A 55 5.39 -8.71 2.60
CA LEU A 55 4.92 -8.25 3.90
C LEU A 55 4.87 -6.71 3.98
N GLU A 56 3.90 -6.10 3.32
CA GLU A 56 3.72 -4.64 3.32
C GLU A 56 3.29 -4.06 4.69
N GLY A 57 2.81 -4.89 5.59
CA GLY A 57 2.61 -4.52 7.00
C GLY A 57 3.88 -4.15 7.76
N ASN A 58 5.06 -4.43 7.19
CA ASN A 58 6.36 -4.06 7.77
C ASN A 58 6.80 -2.62 7.42
N ASN A 59 6.06 -1.90 6.62
CA ASN A 59 6.28 -0.46 6.46
C ASN A 59 6.04 0.29 7.79
N PRO A 60 6.65 1.45 8.03
CA PRO A 60 6.60 2.18 9.30
C PRO A 60 5.20 2.47 9.84
N ALA A 61 4.27 2.94 9.00
CA ALA A 61 2.86 3.11 9.39
C ALA A 61 2.06 1.81 9.29
N GLY A 62 2.69 0.69 8.94
CA GLY A 62 2.15 -0.68 9.03
C GLY A 62 1.26 -1.10 7.86
N SER A 63 1.41 -0.52 6.67
CA SER A 63 0.64 -0.97 5.51
C SER A 63 1.29 -0.65 4.16
N VAL A 64 0.72 -1.25 3.11
CA VAL A 64 1.05 -0.96 1.71
C VAL A 64 0.81 0.50 1.32
N LYS A 65 0.01 1.26 2.11
CA LYS A 65 -0.34 2.65 1.83
C LYS A 65 0.75 3.65 2.19
N ASP A 66 1.76 3.24 2.95
CA ASP A 66 2.91 4.08 3.28
C ASP A 66 3.64 4.55 2.02
N ARG A 67 3.75 3.67 1.03
CA ARG A 67 4.41 3.96 -0.25
C ARG A 67 3.69 5.04 -1.07
N PRO A 68 2.38 4.87 -1.41
CA PRO A 68 1.68 5.90 -2.16
C PRO A 68 1.49 7.20 -1.38
N ALA A 69 1.34 7.16 -0.05
CA ALA A 69 1.24 8.38 0.76
C ALA A 69 2.47 9.28 0.62
N LEU A 70 3.67 8.71 0.80
CA LEU A 70 4.92 9.45 0.58
C LEU A 70 5.09 9.88 -0.88
N SER A 71 4.76 9.03 -1.85
CA SER A 71 4.89 9.34 -3.27
C SER A 71 4.01 10.50 -3.69
N MET A 72 2.73 10.50 -3.28
CA MET A 72 1.78 11.56 -3.63
C MET A 72 2.25 12.91 -3.08
N ILE A 73 2.70 12.98 -1.83
CA ILE A 73 3.19 14.22 -1.21
C ILE A 73 4.50 14.65 -1.88
N ALA A 74 5.50 13.77 -1.96
CA ALA A 74 6.81 14.13 -2.51
C ALA A 74 6.75 14.60 -3.97
N ARG A 75 5.89 13.98 -4.78
CA ARG A 75 5.71 14.37 -6.19
C ARG A 75 4.91 15.64 -6.35
N ALA A 76 3.92 15.89 -5.48
CA ALA A 76 3.22 17.17 -5.43
C ALA A 76 4.16 18.32 -5.04
N GLU A 77 5.09 18.10 -4.09
CA GLU A 77 6.17 19.05 -3.76
C GLU A 77 7.05 19.34 -4.97
N LEU A 78 7.51 18.28 -5.66
CA LEU A 78 8.38 18.43 -6.84
C LEU A 78 7.73 19.23 -7.98
N ARG A 79 6.39 19.18 -8.10
CA ARG A 79 5.64 19.99 -9.06
C ARG A 79 5.34 21.40 -8.59
N GLY A 80 5.57 21.68 -7.32
CA GLY A 80 5.18 22.96 -6.69
C GLY A 80 3.69 23.07 -6.40
N ASP A 81 2.97 21.96 -6.38
CA ASP A 81 1.52 21.92 -6.07
C ASP A 81 1.24 22.16 -4.59
N ILE A 82 2.20 21.82 -3.73
CA ILE A 82 2.18 21.95 -2.26
C ILE A 82 3.58 22.25 -1.73
N GLN A 83 3.66 22.83 -0.54
CA GLN A 83 4.90 23.09 0.19
C GLN A 83 4.75 22.78 1.68
N PRO A 84 5.83 22.48 2.42
CA PRO A 84 5.78 22.27 3.86
C PRO A 84 5.05 23.44 4.58
N GLY A 85 4.16 23.08 5.51
CA GLY A 85 3.26 24.03 6.19
C GLY A 85 1.86 24.10 5.60
N ASP A 86 1.65 23.66 4.35
CA ASP A 86 0.32 23.61 3.76
C ASP A 86 -0.58 22.57 4.46
N THR A 87 -1.89 22.72 4.31
CA THR A 87 -2.89 21.79 4.79
C THR A 87 -3.26 20.79 3.69
N LEU A 88 -3.13 19.50 3.99
CA LEU A 88 -3.60 18.39 3.14
C LEU A 88 -4.92 17.85 3.67
N ILE A 89 -5.81 17.47 2.79
CA ILE A 89 -7.14 16.94 3.12
C ILE A 89 -7.32 15.60 2.41
N GLU A 90 -7.85 14.60 3.12
CA GLU A 90 -8.23 13.33 2.48
C GLU A 90 -9.44 12.70 3.16
N ALA A 91 -10.37 12.20 2.35
CA ALA A 91 -11.51 11.40 2.83
C ALA A 91 -11.10 9.93 2.89
N THR A 92 -10.85 9.42 4.09
CA THR A 92 -10.42 8.03 4.26
C THR A 92 -10.54 7.55 5.71
N SER A 93 -11.06 6.35 5.90
CA SER A 93 -11.19 5.70 7.21
C SER A 93 -10.20 4.58 7.45
N GLY A 94 -9.27 4.35 6.50
CA GLY A 94 -8.42 3.17 6.50
C GLY A 94 -6.91 3.46 6.58
N ASN A 95 -6.15 2.53 6.06
CA ASN A 95 -4.68 2.57 6.06
C ASN A 95 -4.11 3.81 5.35
N THR A 96 -4.82 4.33 4.34
CA THR A 96 -4.39 5.56 3.65
C THR A 96 -4.33 6.76 4.60
N GLY A 97 -5.34 6.92 5.48
CA GLY A 97 -5.34 8.02 6.45
C GLY A 97 -4.17 7.93 7.42
N ILE A 98 -3.87 6.73 7.94
CA ILE A 98 -2.72 6.53 8.84
C ILE A 98 -1.41 6.83 8.11
N ALA A 99 -1.26 6.35 6.88
CA ALA A 99 -0.06 6.57 6.08
C ALA A 99 0.13 8.05 5.69
N LEU A 100 -0.96 8.76 5.33
CA LEU A 100 -0.92 10.19 5.03
C LEU A 100 -0.61 11.02 6.28
N ALA A 101 -1.18 10.67 7.44
CA ALA A 101 -0.86 11.33 8.71
C ALA A 101 0.63 11.18 9.05
N MET A 102 1.19 9.97 8.92
CA MET A 102 2.63 9.74 9.09
C MET A 102 3.47 10.57 8.10
N ALA A 103 3.12 10.53 6.81
CA ALA A 103 3.87 11.23 5.77
C ALA A 103 3.81 12.76 5.96
N ALA A 104 2.65 13.29 6.36
CA ALA A 104 2.47 14.71 6.69
C ALA A 104 3.32 15.10 7.89
N ALA A 105 3.33 14.30 8.97
CA ALA A 105 4.17 14.53 10.14
C ALA A 105 5.66 14.58 9.79
N ILE A 106 6.15 13.64 8.96
CA ILE A 106 7.55 13.58 8.52
C ILE A 106 7.93 14.84 7.71
N LYS A 107 7.02 15.32 6.87
CA LYS A 107 7.32 16.37 5.88
C LYS A 107 6.84 17.78 6.30
N GLY A 108 6.26 17.92 7.49
CA GLY A 108 5.85 19.20 8.05
C GLY A 108 4.56 19.78 7.45
N TYR A 109 3.61 18.94 7.06
CA TYR A 109 2.28 19.33 6.61
C TYR A 109 1.25 19.23 7.75
N GLN A 110 0.20 20.04 7.66
CA GLN A 110 -1.01 19.84 8.43
C GLN A 110 -1.87 18.79 7.71
N MET A 111 -2.44 17.82 8.44
CA MET A 111 -3.25 16.76 7.84
C MET A 111 -4.66 16.77 8.42
N ILE A 112 -5.67 16.95 7.58
CA ILE A 112 -7.09 16.81 7.92
C ILE A 112 -7.61 15.53 7.27
N LEU A 113 -8.14 14.63 8.09
CA LEU A 113 -8.73 13.37 7.65
C LEU A 113 -10.23 13.35 7.95
N ILE A 114 -11.04 13.09 6.94
CA ILE A 114 -12.50 13.08 7.05
C ILE A 114 -12.97 11.64 6.93
N MET A 115 -13.77 11.18 7.90
CA MET A 115 -14.22 9.80 7.95
C MET A 115 -15.56 9.64 8.70
N PRO A 116 -16.30 8.54 8.44
CA PRO A 116 -17.47 8.22 9.25
C PRO A 116 -17.12 7.95 10.72
N ASP A 117 -17.99 8.35 11.62
CA ASP A 117 -17.84 8.27 13.08
C ASP A 117 -17.72 6.83 13.60
N ASN A 118 -18.29 5.85 12.89
CA ASN A 118 -18.23 4.42 13.19
C ASN A 118 -16.91 3.74 12.79
N SER A 119 -15.91 4.52 12.34
CA SER A 119 -14.56 4.00 12.07
C SER A 119 -13.88 3.49 13.34
N SER A 120 -13.02 2.47 13.25
CA SER A 120 -12.42 1.82 14.43
C SER A 120 -11.59 2.76 15.29
N ALA A 121 -11.62 2.52 16.61
CA ALA A 121 -10.92 3.35 17.60
C ALA A 121 -9.40 3.35 17.36
N GLU A 122 -8.81 2.20 17.00
CA GLU A 122 -7.38 2.06 16.75
C GLU A 122 -6.92 2.92 15.58
N ARG A 123 -7.72 2.98 14.50
CA ARG A 123 -7.39 3.80 13.34
C ARG A 123 -7.44 5.29 13.66
N LYS A 124 -8.50 5.74 14.36
CA LYS A 124 -8.61 7.13 14.82
C LYS A 124 -7.44 7.50 15.73
N ALA A 125 -7.13 6.65 16.72
CA ALA A 125 -6.02 6.87 17.63
C ALA A 125 -4.67 6.95 16.91
N ALA A 126 -4.40 6.07 15.93
CA ALA A 126 -3.17 6.10 15.16
C ALA A 126 -3.03 7.38 14.33
N MET A 127 -4.10 7.84 13.65
CA MET A 127 -4.10 9.08 12.87
C MET A 127 -3.85 10.31 13.76
N THR A 128 -4.53 10.37 14.91
CA THR A 128 -4.36 11.45 15.89
C THR A 128 -2.95 11.44 16.52
N ALA A 129 -2.38 10.25 16.77
CA ALA A 129 -1.02 10.12 17.29
C ALA A 129 0.05 10.69 16.34
N TYR A 130 -0.20 10.65 15.03
CA TYR A 130 0.63 11.33 14.02
C TYR A 130 0.31 12.83 13.86
N GLY A 131 -0.63 13.38 14.65
CA GLY A 131 -0.97 14.80 14.63
C GLY A 131 -2.03 15.19 13.62
N ALA A 132 -2.74 14.23 12.99
CA ALA A 132 -3.84 14.57 12.07
C ALA A 132 -5.07 15.08 12.83
N GLU A 133 -5.71 16.11 12.29
CA GLU A 133 -7.05 16.53 12.68
C GLU A 133 -8.09 15.59 12.06
N LEU A 134 -9.04 15.11 12.87
CA LEU A 134 -10.11 14.24 12.42
C LEU A 134 -11.44 15.00 12.36
N ILE A 135 -12.08 15.02 11.20
CA ILE A 135 -13.45 15.48 11.00
C ILE A 135 -14.31 14.23 10.82
N LEU A 136 -15.28 14.06 11.72
CA LEU A 136 -16.19 12.92 11.68
C LEU A 136 -17.50 13.33 11.01
N VAL A 137 -17.91 12.57 10.01
CA VAL A 137 -19.25 12.64 9.41
C VAL A 137 -20.13 11.53 9.98
N SER A 138 -21.43 11.66 9.87
CA SER A 138 -22.34 10.62 10.35
C SER A 138 -22.16 9.31 9.58
N LYS A 139 -22.57 8.19 10.19
CA LYS A 139 -22.57 6.88 9.52
C LYS A 139 -23.41 6.87 8.25
N GLU A 140 -24.51 7.62 8.27
CA GLU A 140 -25.47 7.76 7.15
C GLU A 140 -24.86 8.50 5.97
N GLU A 141 -24.06 9.55 6.21
CA GLU A 141 -23.31 10.26 5.17
C GLU A 141 -22.20 9.38 4.59
N GLY A 142 -21.62 8.54 5.41
CA GLY A 142 -20.65 7.54 4.98
C GLY A 142 -19.39 8.13 4.36
N MET A 143 -18.73 7.35 3.51
CA MET A 143 -17.52 7.79 2.80
C MET A 143 -17.82 8.76 1.66
N GLU A 144 -19.02 8.72 1.11
CA GLU A 144 -19.49 9.64 0.07
C GLU A 144 -19.59 11.06 0.65
N GLY A 145 -20.26 11.24 1.78
CA GLY A 145 -20.32 12.53 2.47
C GLY A 145 -18.96 13.05 2.91
N ALA A 146 -18.06 12.15 3.36
CA ALA A 146 -16.68 12.52 3.68
C ALA A 146 -15.93 13.07 2.45
N ARG A 147 -16.11 12.48 1.27
CA ARG A 147 -15.50 12.96 0.02
C ARG A 147 -16.07 14.31 -0.42
N ASP A 148 -17.39 14.46 -0.35
CA ASP A 148 -18.04 15.72 -0.71
C ASP A 148 -17.57 16.86 0.19
N LEU A 149 -17.44 16.61 1.50
CA LEU A 149 -16.91 17.58 2.44
C LEU A 149 -15.45 17.92 2.15
N ALA A 150 -14.61 16.94 1.82
CA ALA A 150 -13.21 17.20 1.45
C ALA A 150 -13.10 18.12 0.22
N LEU A 151 -13.93 17.87 -0.81
CA LEU A 151 -13.96 18.70 -2.01
C LEU A 151 -14.50 20.11 -1.74
N ALA A 152 -15.53 20.23 -0.89
CA ALA A 152 -16.04 21.53 -0.48
C ALA A 152 -14.98 22.35 0.27
N MET A 153 -14.26 21.72 1.22
CA MET A 153 -13.17 22.37 1.95
C MET A 153 -12.03 22.81 1.02
N GLN A 154 -11.69 22.02 0.02
CA GLN A 154 -10.71 22.42 -0.99
C GLN A 154 -11.21 23.62 -1.82
N ALA A 155 -12.48 23.63 -2.23
CA ALA A 155 -13.07 24.74 -2.97
C ALA A 155 -13.10 26.05 -2.15
N GLU A 156 -13.20 25.94 -0.82
CA GLU A 156 -13.09 27.05 0.13
C GLU A 156 -11.64 27.49 0.40
N GLY A 157 -10.65 26.85 -0.21
CA GLY A 157 -9.22 27.15 -0.01
C GLY A 157 -8.65 26.70 1.33
N ARG A 158 -9.29 25.75 2.03
CA ARG A 158 -8.88 25.26 3.35
C ARG A 158 -7.77 24.21 3.31
N GLY A 159 -7.39 23.75 2.12
CA GLY A 159 -6.31 22.80 1.92
C GLY A 159 -6.38 22.13 0.56
N LYS A 160 -5.47 21.18 0.32
CA LYS A 160 -5.34 20.41 -0.93
C LYS A 160 -5.78 18.97 -0.72
N VAL A 161 -6.68 18.47 -1.55
CA VAL A 161 -7.08 17.06 -1.61
C VAL A 161 -6.09 16.31 -2.50
N LEU A 162 -5.53 15.19 -2.02
CA LEU A 162 -4.58 14.37 -2.77
C LEU A 162 -5.27 13.39 -3.72
N ASP A 163 -6.48 12.93 -3.41
CA ASP A 163 -7.32 12.02 -4.21
C ASP A 163 -6.63 10.71 -4.61
N GLN A 164 -6.50 9.80 -3.67
CA GLN A 164 -5.85 8.50 -3.89
C GLN A 164 -6.42 7.66 -5.04
N PHE A 165 -7.66 7.94 -5.48
CA PHE A 165 -8.36 7.18 -6.54
C PHE A 165 -8.12 7.73 -7.94
N ALA A 166 -7.65 8.97 -8.05
CA ALA A 166 -7.36 9.63 -9.32
C ALA A 166 -5.90 10.07 -9.46
N ASN A 167 -5.13 10.03 -8.37
CA ASN A 167 -3.74 10.51 -8.33
C ASN A 167 -2.78 9.49 -8.98
N GLY A 168 -2.18 9.85 -10.11
CA GLY A 168 -1.21 9.00 -10.80
C GLY A 168 0.04 8.68 -9.99
N ASP A 169 0.37 9.47 -8.97
CA ASP A 169 1.52 9.21 -8.10
C ASP A 169 1.31 8.01 -7.15
N ASN A 170 0.07 7.56 -6.98
CA ASN A 170 -0.25 6.34 -6.26
C ASN A 170 0.31 5.10 -6.96
N PRO A 171 -0.03 4.75 -8.21
CA PRO A 171 0.59 3.61 -8.89
C PRO A 171 2.09 3.81 -9.15
N VAL A 172 2.56 5.03 -9.34
CA VAL A 172 4.01 5.30 -9.53
C VAL A 172 4.83 4.84 -8.32
N ALA A 173 4.33 4.99 -7.08
CA ALA A 173 4.99 4.45 -5.90
C ALA A 173 5.31 2.95 -6.02
N HIS A 174 4.37 2.18 -6.54
CA HIS A 174 4.51 0.74 -6.69
C HIS A 174 5.33 0.35 -7.93
N TYR A 175 5.25 1.14 -9.00
CA TYR A 175 6.09 0.98 -10.18
C TYR A 175 7.57 1.19 -9.87
N THR A 176 7.89 2.21 -9.05
CA THR A 176 9.28 2.57 -8.74
C THR A 176 9.86 1.80 -7.56
N SER A 177 9.05 1.12 -6.76
CA SER A 177 9.52 0.40 -5.56
C SER A 177 9.02 -1.03 -5.46
N THR A 178 7.74 -1.29 -5.26
CA THR A 178 7.18 -2.63 -5.00
C THR A 178 7.45 -3.61 -6.14
N GLY A 179 7.24 -3.18 -7.38
CA GLY A 179 7.52 -3.99 -8.58
C GLY A 179 8.98 -4.40 -8.68
N PRO A 180 9.93 -3.44 -8.66
CA PRO A 180 11.36 -3.72 -8.64
C PRO A 180 11.81 -4.62 -7.49
N GLU A 181 11.26 -4.41 -6.28
CA GLU A 181 11.57 -5.27 -5.13
C GLU A 181 11.15 -6.71 -5.36
N ILE A 182 9.91 -6.95 -5.80
CA ILE A 182 9.38 -8.29 -6.09
C ILE A 182 10.21 -8.96 -7.18
N TRP A 183 10.52 -8.27 -8.26
CA TRP A 183 11.33 -8.80 -9.35
C TRP A 183 12.71 -9.24 -8.87
N ARG A 184 13.40 -8.36 -8.15
CA ARG A 184 14.73 -8.66 -7.55
C ARG A 184 14.66 -9.81 -6.56
N GLN A 185 13.68 -9.81 -5.64
CA GLN A 185 13.56 -10.80 -4.57
C GLN A 185 13.18 -12.19 -5.08
N THR A 186 12.52 -12.27 -6.24
CA THR A 186 12.21 -13.54 -6.90
C THR A 186 13.29 -13.97 -7.91
N GLY A 187 14.35 -13.17 -8.09
CA GLY A 187 15.34 -13.41 -9.14
C GLY A 187 14.74 -13.41 -10.55
N GLY A 188 13.64 -12.67 -10.76
CA GLY A 188 12.92 -12.62 -12.01
C GLY A 188 12.08 -13.86 -12.33
N GLN A 189 11.94 -14.80 -11.38
CA GLN A 189 11.22 -16.07 -11.60
C GLN A 189 9.72 -15.99 -11.32
N ILE A 190 9.20 -14.85 -10.91
CA ILE A 190 7.76 -14.67 -10.67
C ILE A 190 6.94 -15.02 -11.92
N THR A 191 5.90 -15.84 -11.74
CA THR A 191 4.94 -16.21 -12.80
C THR A 191 3.57 -15.59 -12.59
N HIS A 192 3.15 -15.38 -11.33
CA HIS A 192 1.83 -14.84 -10.99
C HIS A 192 1.95 -13.81 -9.87
N PHE A 193 1.37 -12.64 -10.08
CA PHE A 193 1.24 -11.59 -9.07
C PHE A 193 -0.23 -11.44 -8.64
N ILE A 194 -0.51 -11.58 -7.35
CA ILE A 194 -1.86 -11.54 -6.79
C ILE A 194 -2.01 -10.31 -5.88
N SER A 195 -2.99 -9.46 -6.14
CA SER A 195 -3.23 -8.24 -5.36
C SER A 195 -4.71 -7.98 -5.14
N SER A 196 -5.05 -7.68 -3.90
CA SER A 196 -6.37 -7.16 -3.52
C SER A 196 -6.60 -5.76 -4.10
N MET A 197 -7.76 -5.53 -4.72
CA MET A 197 -8.10 -4.29 -5.41
C MET A 197 -8.92 -3.35 -4.52
N GLY A 198 -8.25 -2.32 -3.96
CA GLY A 198 -8.89 -1.17 -3.30
C GLY A 198 -8.86 0.05 -4.22
N THR A 199 -7.87 0.94 -4.08
CA THR A 199 -7.64 2.04 -5.02
C THR A 199 -7.10 1.58 -6.37
N THR A 200 -6.69 0.33 -6.48
CA THR A 200 -5.98 -0.31 -7.60
C THR A 200 -4.53 0.13 -7.79
N GLY A 201 -4.02 1.12 -7.06
CA GLY A 201 -2.67 1.65 -7.25
C GLY A 201 -1.56 0.58 -7.19
N THR A 202 -1.66 -0.36 -6.24
CA THR A 202 -0.67 -1.44 -6.11
C THR A 202 -0.62 -2.33 -7.34
N ILE A 203 -1.79 -2.83 -7.78
CA ILE A 203 -1.84 -3.73 -8.94
C ILE A 203 -1.46 -3.01 -10.23
N MET A 204 -1.82 -1.73 -10.38
CA MET A 204 -1.45 -0.93 -11.56
C MET A 204 0.05 -0.68 -11.64
N GLY A 205 0.67 -0.25 -10.54
CA GLY A 205 2.11 0.04 -10.53
C GLY A 205 2.96 -1.22 -10.69
N VAL A 206 2.63 -2.28 -9.94
CA VAL A 206 3.36 -3.55 -10.00
C VAL A 206 3.17 -4.24 -11.35
N SER A 207 1.94 -4.30 -11.90
CA SER A 207 1.69 -4.92 -13.20
C SER A 207 2.46 -4.23 -14.32
N ARG A 208 2.50 -2.89 -14.34
CA ARG A 208 3.28 -2.15 -15.31
C ARG A 208 4.73 -2.58 -15.27
N TYR A 209 5.37 -2.55 -14.12
CA TYR A 209 6.76 -2.94 -13.98
C TYR A 209 7.01 -4.40 -14.36
N LEU A 210 6.22 -5.34 -13.82
CA LEU A 210 6.43 -6.77 -14.07
C LEU A 210 6.22 -7.14 -15.54
N LYS A 211 5.19 -6.59 -16.21
CA LYS A 211 4.94 -6.82 -17.63
C LYS A 211 6.04 -6.25 -18.54
N GLU A 212 6.68 -5.15 -18.15
CA GLU A 212 7.86 -4.61 -18.83
C GLU A 212 9.08 -5.54 -18.72
N GLN A 213 9.24 -6.21 -17.55
CA GLN A 213 10.33 -7.17 -17.38
C GLN A 213 10.05 -8.51 -18.05
N ASN A 214 8.82 -9.03 -17.94
CA ASN A 214 8.38 -10.28 -18.54
C ASN A 214 6.87 -10.21 -18.83
N PRO A 215 6.46 -10.07 -20.10
CA PRO A 215 5.04 -10.01 -20.49
C PRO A 215 4.22 -11.26 -20.11
N ALA A 216 4.87 -12.41 -19.89
CA ALA A 216 4.21 -13.66 -19.51
C ALA A 216 3.71 -13.70 -18.07
N VAL A 217 4.20 -12.82 -17.19
CA VAL A 217 3.74 -12.76 -15.80
C VAL A 217 2.24 -12.49 -15.74
N GLN A 218 1.49 -13.37 -15.08
CA GLN A 218 0.04 -13.24 -14.94
C GLN A 218 -0.31 -12.32 -13.77
N ILE A 219 -1.15 -11.35 -14.02
CA ILE A 219 -1.62 -10.35 -13.04
C ILE A 219 -3.03 -10.72 -12.60
N VAL A 220 -3.18 -11.03 -11.31
CA VAL A 220 -4.45 -11.50 -10.74
C VAL A 220 -4.97 -10.48 -9.75
N GLY A 221 -6.10 -9.86 -10.07
CA GLY A 221 -6.82 -8.95 -9.19
C GLY A 221 -7.82 -9.71 -8.30
N LEU A 222 -7.93 -9.31 -7.04
CA LEU A 222 -8.93 -9.82 -6.11
C LEU A 222 -9.97 -8.74 -5.80
N GLN A 223 -11.25 -9.10 -5.90
CA GLN A 223 -12.37 -8.25 -5.46
C GLN A 223 -13.35 -9.04 -4.59
N PRO A 224 -14.16 -8.38 -3.74
CA PRO A 224 -15.21 -9.07 -2.99
C PRO A 224 -16.26 -9.69 -3.93
N MET A 225 -16.82 -10.82 -3.56
CA MET A 225 -18.07 -11.31 -4.16
C MET A 225 -19.20 -10.29 -3.95
N GLU A 226 -20.22 -10.35 -4.77
CA GLU A 226 -21.41 -9.52 -4.57
C GLU A 226 -22.00 -9.72 -3.18
N GLY A 227 -22.27 -8.62 -2.47
CA GLY A 227 -22.75 -8.63 -1.09
C GLY A 227 -21.70 -8.92 -0.01
N ALA A 228 -20.46 -9.26 -0.36
CA ALA A 228 -19.39 -9.45 0.61
C ALA A 228 -18.70 -8.12 0.97
N ALA A 229 -18.41 -7.93 2.27
CA ALA A 229 -17.68 -6.78 2.80
C ALA A 229 -16.29 -7.22 3.29
N ILE A 230 -15.25 -6.93 2.51
CA ILE A 230 -13.85 -7.19 2.88
C ILE A 230 -13.16 -5.84 3.10
N PRO A 231 -12.69 -5.52 4.32
CA PRO A 231 -12.03 -4.25 4.59
C PRO A 231 -10.84 -3.99 3.67
N GLY A 232 -10.79 -2.78 3.08
CA GLY A 232 -9.67 -2.34 2.25
C GLY A 232 -9.77 -2.68 0.76
N ILE A 233 -10.78 -3.45 0.35
CA ILE A 233 -11.05 -3.75 -1.07
C ILE A 233 -12.51 -3.50 -1.42
N ARG A 234 -12.78 -3.30 -2.69
CA ARG A 234 -14.14 -3.05 -3.20
C ARG A 234 -14.37 -3.77 -4.53
N ARG A 235 -15.61 -4.19 -4.75
CA ARG A 235 -16.14 -4.42 -6.10
C ARG A 235 -16.65 -3.08 -6.60
N TRP A 236 -15.95 -2.52 -7.57
CA TRP A 236 -16.28 -1.20 -8.10
C TRP A 236 -17.38 -1.29 -9.15
N PRO A 237 -18.50 -0.55 -9.01
CA PRO A 237 -19.39 -0.28 -10.15
C PRO A 237 -18.64 0.47 -11.24
N GLN A 238 -19.03 0.26 -12.50
CA GLN A 238 -18.33 0.82 -13.66
C GLN A 238 -18.18 2.36 -13.58
N GLU A 239 -19.20 3.04 -13.10
CA GLU A 239 -19.24 4.49 -12.97
C GLU A 239 -18.35 5.05 -11.84
N TYR A 240 -17.92 4.20 -10.90
CA TYR A 240 -17.09 4.58 -9.76
C TYR A 240 -15.68 3.98 -9.80
N LEU A 241 -15.29 3.36 -10.91
CA LEU A 241 -13.94 2.84 -11.06
C LEU A 241 -12.89 3.91 -10.75
N PRO A 242 -11.83 3.58 -9.98
CA PRO A 242 -10.72 4.50 -9.79
C PRO A 242 -10.16 4.97 -11.14
N LYS A 243 -9.93 6.27 -11.29
CA LYS A 243 -9.42 6.84 -12.55
C LYS A 243 -8.02 6.34 -12.94
N ILE A 244 -7.30 5.78 -11.96
CA ILE A 244 -5.97 5.18 -12.16
C ILE A 244 -6.06 3.71 -12.61
N PHE A 245 -7.24 3.11 -12.71
CA PHE A 245 -7.42 1.71 -13.09
C PHE A 245 -7.39 1.52 -14.60
N GLU A 246 -6.51 0.64 -15.06
CA GLU A 246 -6.36 0.20 -16.45
C GLU A 246 -6.69 -1.30 -16.50
N SER A 247 -7.91 -1.66 -16.94
CA SER A 247 -8.42 -3.04 -16.88
C SER A 247 -7.59 -4.04 -17.69
N GLU A 248 -7.00 -3.58 -18.79
CA GLU A 248 -6.15 -4.38 -19.67
C GLU A 248 -4.85 -4.87 -19.04
N ARG A 249 -4.48 -4.32 -17.88
CA ARG A 249 -3.31 -4.75 -17.10
C ARG A 249 -3.59 -5.92 -16.18
N VAL A 250 -4.85 -6.32 -16.01
CA VAL A 250 -5.27 -7.41 -15.13
C VAL A 250 -5.71 -8.61 -15.97
N ASP A 251 -4.91 -9.68 -15.95
CA ASP A 251 -5.17 -10.85 -16.76
C ASP A 251 -6.35 -11.71 -16.24
N ARG A 252 -6.54 -11.70 -14.91
CA ARG A 252 -7.62 -12.46 -14.24
C ARG A 252 -8.14 -11.71 -13.03
N ILE A 253 -9.46 -11.70 -12.84
CA ILE A 253 -10.10 -11.21 -11.60
C ILE A 253 -10.70 -12.40 -10.86
N VAL A 254 -10.44 -12.49 -9.55
CA VAL A 254 -10.95 -13.53 -8.65
C VAL A 254 -11.90 -12.91 -7.65
N ASP A 255 -13.11 -13.43 -7.60
CA ASP A 255 -14.11 -13.08 -6.60
C ASP A 255 -13.86 -13.83 -5.29
N MET A 256 -13.91 -13.09 -4.17
CA MET A 256 -13.58 -13.62 -2.83
C MET A 256 -14.74 -13.44 -1.86
N GLY A 257 -15.14 -14.53 -1.22
CA GLY A 257 -16.09 -14.50 -0.11
C GLY A 257 -15.43 -13.98 1.18
N GLN A 258 -16.20 -13.24 1.99
CA GLN A 258 -15.70 -12.70 3.26
C GLN A 258 -15.25 -13.83 4.21
N ALA A 259 -16.07 -14.87 4.40
CA ALA A 259 -15.79 -15.97 5.31
C ALA A 259 -14.48 -16.70 4.96
N GLU A 260 -14.20 -16.91 3.68
CA GLU A 260 -12.96 -17.53 3.21
C GLU A 260 -11.75 -16.63 3.43
N ALA A 261 -11.88 -15.33 3.15
CA ALA A 261 -10.81 -14.37 3.40
C ALA A 261 -10.45 -14.31 4.90
N GLU A 262 -11.45 -14.32 5.77
CA GLU A 262 -11.26 -14.33 7.22
C GLU A 262 -10.68 -15.67 7.74
N ASP A 263 -11.13 -16.81 7.20
CA ASP A 263 -10.58 -18.10 7.57
C ASP A 263 -9.08 -18.20 7.24
N VAL A 264 -8.72 -17.87 5.99
CA VAL A 264 -7.30 -17.90 5.57
C VAL A 264 -6.49 -16.87 6.36
N MET A 265 -7.01 -15.68 6.65
CA MET A 265 -6.36 -14.69 7.52
C MET A 265 -6.02 -15.29 8.90
N ARG A 266 -6.98 -15.96 9.54
CA ARG A 266 -6.76 -16.62 10.84
C ARG A 266 -5.76 -17.78 10.74
N ARG A 267 -5.79 -18.54 9.64
CA ARG A 267 -4.84 -19.61 9.36
C ARG A 267 -3.44 -19.09 9.11
N MET A 268 -3.29 -17.95 8.41
CA MET A 268 -2.00 -17.27 8.25
C MET A 268 -1.33 -16.99 9.59
N ALA A 269 -2.09 -16.50 10.59
CA ALA A 269 -1.56 -16.26 11.92
C ALA A 269 -1.17 -17.57 12.63
N ARG A 270 -2.01 -18.60 12.59
CA ARG A 270 -1.82 -19.85 13.35
C ARG A 270 -0.85 -20.83 12.72
N GLU A 271 -0.78 -20.85 11.39
CA GLU A 271 0.00 -21.84 10.65
C GLU A 271 1.32 -21.27 10.11
N GLU A 272 1.35 -19.99 9.75
CA GLU A 272 2.54 -19.35 9.16
C GLU A 272 3.18 -18.29 10.08
N GLY A 273 2.54 -17.93 11.21
CA GLY A 273 3.01 -16.86 12.10
C GLY A 273 2.87 -15.46 11.50
N ILE A 274 2.03 -15.29 10.47
CA ILE A 274 1.84 -14.01 9.78
C ILE A 274 0.51 -13.38 10.21
N PHE A 275 0.60 -12.36 11.06
CA PHE A 275 -0.55 -11.63 11.59
C PHE A 275 -0.95 -10.49 10.65
N CYS A 276 -1.98 -10.67 9.82
CA CYS A 276 -2.34 -9.79 8.71
C CYS A 276 -3.84 -9.44 8.70
N GLY A 277 -4.25 -8.45 7.89
CA GLY A 277 -5.66 -8.06 7.74
C GLY A 277 -6.45 -8.97 6.78
N VAL A 278 -7.78 -8.76 6.73
CA VAL A 278 -8.72 -9.61 5.99
C VAL A 278 -8.45 -9.63 4.48
N SER A 279 -8.12 -8.48 3.88
CA SER A 279 -7.78 -8.40 2.45
C SER A 279 -6.54 -9.21 2.09
N SER A 280 -5.60 -9.35 3.02
CA SER A 280 -4.41 -10.19 2.86
C SER A 280 -4.78 -11.67 2.90
N GLY A 281 -5.67 -12.07 3.83
CA GLY A 281 -6.24 -13.41 3.87
C GLY A 281 -6.92 -13.77 2.55
N GLY A 282 -7.69 -12.84 1.98
CA GLY A 282 -8.31 -13.02 0.66
C GLY A 282 -7.29 -13.21 -0.46
N ALA A 283 -6.21 -12.40 -0.49
CA ALA A 283 -5.16 -12.53 -1.51
C ALA A 283 -4.45 -13.89 -1.42
N VAL A 284 -4.17 -14.37 -0.21
CA VAL A 284 -3.58 -15.70 0.00
C VAL A 284 -4.57 -16.81 -0.34
N ALA A 285 -5.88 -16.66 -0.03
CA ALA A 285 -6.90 -17.62 -0.45
C ALA A 285 -6.96 -17.76 -1.97
N ALA A 286 -6.94 -16.65 -2.71
CA ALA A 286 -6.86 -16.66 -4.17
C ALA A 286 -5.57 -17.35 -4.67
N MET A 287 -4.43 -17.05 -4.04
CA MET A 287 -3.16 -17.70 -4.36
C MET A 287 -3.20 -19.22 -4.14
N LEU A 288 -3.79 -19.68 -3.05
CA LEU A 288 -3.96 -21.11 -2.75
C LEU A 288 -4.88 -21.81 -3.76
N ARG A 289 -5.96 -21.15 -4.20
CA ARG A 289 -6.82 -21.68 -5.28
C ARG A 289 -6.05 -21.84 -6.58
N LEU A 290 -5.34 -20.79 -6.99
CA LEU A 290 -4.52 -20.79 -8.22
C LEU A 290 -3.43 -21.85 -8.17
N SER A 291 -2.78 -22.05 -7.03
CA SER A 291 -1.74 -23.07 -6.88
C SER A 291 -2.21 -24.49 -7.15
N ARG A 292 -3.51 -24.78 -7.02
CA ARG A 292 -4.07 -26.11 -7.36
C ARG A 292 -4.26 -26.30 -8.86
N GLU A 293 -4.24 -25.23 -9.63
CA GLU A 293 -4.39 -25.21 -11.08
C GLU A 293 -3.04 -25.18 -11.82
N LEU A 294 -1.93 -25.02 -11.07
CA LEU A 294 -0.60 -24.72 -11.60
C LEU A 294 0.46 -25.71 -11.10
N GLU A 295 1.52 -25.85 -11.90
CA GLU A 295 2.71 -26.61 -11.53
C GLU A 295 3.97 -25.77 -11.77
N ASN A 296 4.96 -25.93 -10.89
CA ASN A 296 6.26 -25.25 -10.96
C ASN A 296 6.18 -23.72 -11.10
N ALA A 297 5.09 -23.10 -10.60
CA ALA A 297 4.86 -21.69 -10.64
C ALA A 297 5.43 -20.97 -9.41
N VAL A 298 5.81 -19.70 -9.58
CA VAL A 298 6.21 -18.79 -8.51
C VAL A 298 5.13 -17.72 -8.37
N LEU A 299 4.34 -17.82 -7.30
CA LEU A 299 3.21 -16.94 -7.01
C LEU A 299 3.58 -15.97 -5.91
N VAL A 300 3.26 -14.69 -6.09
CA VAL A 300 3.48 -13.64 -5.09
C VAL A 300 2.16 -12.96 -4.76
N ALA A 301 1.77 -12.97 -3.47
CA ALA A 301 0.62 -12.21 -2.96
C ALA A 301 1.06 -11.06 -2.04
N ILE A 302 0.30 -9.96 -2.06
CA ILE A 302 0.54 -8.81 -1.16
C ILE A 302 -0.15 -9.04 0.18
N ILE A 303 0.62 -8.93 1.27
CA ILE A 303 0.10 -8.79 2.63
C ILE A 303 -0.01 -7.30 2.93
N CYS A 304 -1.23 -6.76 2.75
CA CYS A 304 -1.46 -5.32 2.69
C CYS A 304 -1.18 -4.58 4.00
N ASP A 305 -1.48 -5.20 5.15
CA ASP A 305 -1.39 -4.58 6.46
C ASP A 305 -1.31 -5.61 7.59
N ARG A 306 -1.22 -5.11 8.83
CA ARG A 306 -1.12 -5.91 10.05
C ARG A 306 -2.49 -6.20 10.66
N GLY A 307 -2.58 -7.34 11.34
CA GLY A 307 -3.81 -7.82 12.00
C GLY A 307 -4.21 -7.02 13.26
N ASP A 308 -3.28 -6.32 13.90
CA ASP A 308 -3.52 -5.49 15.08
C ASP A 308 -4.59 -4.40 14.85
N ARG A 309 -4.82 -3.98 13.61
CA ARG A 309 -5.84 -3.00 13.21
C ARG A 309 -7.26 -3.53 13.19
N TYR A 310 -7.45 -4.82 13.45
CA TYR A 310 -8.73 -5.51 13.36
C TYR A 310 -9.13 -6.20 14.67
N LEU A 311 -8.36 -6.03 15.76
CA LEU A 311 -8.62 -6.71 17.03
C LEU A 311 -9.97 -6.33 17.62
N SER A 312 -10.34 -5.04 17.60
CA SER A 312 -11.64 -4.58 18.12
C SER A 312 -12.85 -5.02 17.29
N THR A 313 -12.61 -5.56 16.08
CA THR A 313 -13.70 -6.05 15.21
C THR A 313 -14.15 -7.47 15.57
N GLY A 314 -13.43 -8.16 16.45
CA GLY A 314 -13.71 -9.56 16.80
C GLY A 314 -13.38 -10.57 15.71
N VAL A 315 -12.82 -10.16 14.57
CA VAL A 315 -12.54 -11.04 13.42
C VAL A 315 -11.51 -12.14 13.74
N TYR A 316 -10.70 -11.93 14.77
CA TYR A 316 -9.74 -12.90 15.30
C TYR A 316 -10.24 -13.71 16.48
N ASP A 317 -11.44 -13.39 17.00
CA ASP A 317 -12.00 -14.13 18.13
C ASP A 317 -12.18 -15.61 17.72
N ALA A 318 -11.96 -16.49 18.68
CA ALA A 318 -12.05 -17.90 18.42
C ALA A 318 -13.47 -18.23 17.95
N VAL A 319 -13.61 -18.65 16.68
CA VAL A 319 -14.81 -19.37 16.26
C VAL A 319 -14.90 -20.58 17.19
N ALA A 320 -15.96 -20.64 18.00
CA ALA A 320 -16.21 -21.78 18.86
C ALA A 320 -16.07 -23.06 18.01
N ARG A 321 -15.20 -23.95 18.47
CA ARG A 321 -14.90 -25.23 17.80
C ARG A 321 -16.10 -26.13 17.87
#